data_93a04c57797c40e370c7117b150e74a3
#
_entry.id   93a04c57797c40e370c7117b150e74a3
#
_cell.length_a   1.000
_cell.length_b   1.000
_cell.length_c   1.000
_cell.angle_alpha   90.00
_cell.angle_beta   90.00
_cell.angle_gamma   90.00
#
_symmetry.space_group_name_H-M   'P 1'
#
loop_
_entity.id
_entity.type
_entity.pdbx_description
1 polymer ?
#
loop_
_entity_poly.entity_id
_entity_poly.type
_entity_poly.pdbx_seq_one_letter_code
_entity_poly.pdbx_strand_id
1 'polypeptide(L)'
;MFVHTVFFWLEKNLSAEQRQAFYQAAKTLTEIQPSVAAYVGKPANTDRPVIDRTYDYSLTCIFENKADQDAYQDDPVHLEFIDKHAKDWARVVVYDAE
;
A
#
# COMPACT_ATOMS: atom_id res chain seq x y z
N MET A 1 -15.14 11.60 3.13
CA MET A 1 -14.09 10.58 3.31
C MET A 1 -13.11 10.64 2.16
N PHE A 2 -11.85 10.34 2.42
CA PHE A 2 -10.81 10.21 1.42
C PHE A 2 -10.32 8.77 1.43
N VAL A 3 -10.34 8.09 0.28
CA VAL A 3 -9.92 6.68 0.16
C VAL A 3 -8.67 6.63 -0.71
N HIS A 4 -7.57 6.22 -0.10
CA HIS A 4 -6.25 6.11 -0.72
C HIS A 4 -5.95 4.63 -0.92
N THR A 5 -5.87 4.18 -2.17
CA THR A 5 -5.61 2.77 -2.50
C THR A 5 -4.36 2.67 -3.35
N VAL A 6 -3.44 1.84 -2.91
CA VAL A 6 -2.15 1.63 -3.58
C VAL A 6 -2.02 0.17 -3.96
N PHE A 7 -1.58 -0.09 -5.19
CA PHE A 7 -1.28 -1.43 -5.66
C PHE A 7 0.20 -1.51 -5.99
N PHE A 8 0.87 -2.56 -5.50
CA PHE A 8 2.30 -2.77 -5.67
C PHE A 8 2.55 -4.03 -6.48
N TRP A 9 3.36 -3.91 -7.53
CA TRP A 9 3.94 -5.04 -8.26
C TRP A 9 5.42 -5.09 -7.88
N LEU A 10 5.83 -6.17 -7.23
CA LEU A 10 7.20 -6.30 -6.75
C LEU A 10 8.14 -6.79 -7.83
N GLU A 11 9.43 -6.46 -7.71
CA GLU A 11 10.46 -7.00 -8.58
C GLU A 11 10.47 -8.52 -8.47
N LYS A 12 10.61 -9.20 -9.61
CA LYS A 12 10.50 -10.67 -9.65
C LYS A 12 11.67 -11.37 -9.01
N ASN A 13 12.82 -10.70 -8.91
CA ASN A 13 14.03 -11.27 -8.36
C ASN A 13 14.14 -11.19 -6.83
N LEU A 14 13.12 -10.64 -6.16
CA LEU A 14 13.13 -10.59 -4.71
C LEU A 14 13.02 -12.00 -4.11
N SER A 15 13.79 -12.25 -3.05
CA SER A 15 13.69 -13.49 -2.28
C SER A 15 12.38 -13.53 -1.50
N ALA A 16 12.03 -14.72 -1.01
CA ALA A 16 10.86 -14.86 -0.13
C ALA A 16 11.00 -13.99 1.12
N GLU A 17 12.22 -13.89 1.67
CA GLU A 17 12.48 -13.04 2.84
C GLU A 17 12.28 -11.56 2.53
N GLN A 18 12.72 -11.10 1.37
CA GLN A 18 12.53 -9.72 0.96
C GLN A 18 11.05 -9.40 0.74
N ARG A 19 10.29 -10.32 0.14
CA ARG A 19 8.85 -10.17 -0.04
C ARG A 19 8.12 -10.10 1.30
N GLN A 20 8.52 -10.93 2.25
CA GLN A 20 7.94 -10.92 3.59
C GLN A 20 8.28 -9.62 4.33
N ALA A 21 9.50 -9.13 4.18
CA ALA A 21 9.91 -7.85 4.77
C ALA A 21 9.09 -6.68 4.20
N PHE A 22 8.83 -6.70 2.89
CA PHE A 22 7.97 -5.70 2.25
C PHE A 22 6.56 -5.74 2.86
N TYR A 23 5.98 -6.93 2.97
CA TYR A 23 4.64 -7.10 3.51
C TYR A 23 4.56 -6.57 4.95
N GLN A 24 5.52 -6.93 5.79
CA GLN A 24 5.54 -6.46 7.18
C GLN A 24 5.71 -4.94 7.26
N ALA A 25 6.54 -4.36 6.40
CA ALA A 25 6.71 -2.91 6.35
C ALA A 25 5.41 -2.22 5.89
N ALA A 26 4.74 -2.76 4.88
CA ALA A 26 3.47 -2.22 4.41
C ALA A 26 2.40 -2.28 5.52
N LYS A 27 2.42 -3.32 6.34
CA LYS A 27 1.50 -3.41 7.48
C LYS A 27 1.69 -2.30 8.49
N THR A 28 2.91 -1.81 8.67
CA THR A 28 3.14 -0.69 9.60
C THR A 28 2.44 0.59 9.14
N LEU A 29 2.22 0.74 7.84
CA LEU A 29 1.53 1.91 7.30
C LEU A 29 0.06 1.95 7.73
N THR A 30 -0.52 0.80 8.06
CA THR A 30 -1.92 0.74 8.50
C THR A 30 -2.13 1.30 9.91
N GLU A 31 -1.04 1.53 10.62
CA GLU A 31 -1.08 2.03 11.99
C GLU A 31 -0.87 3.55 12.09
N ILE A 32 -0.58 4.19 10.96
CA ILE A 32 -0.31 5.64 10.93
C ILE A 32 -1.61 6.41 11.18
N GLN A 33 -1.59 7.30 12.17
CA GLN A 33 -2.69 8.22 12.39
C GLN A 33 -2.50 9.45 11.48
N PRO A 34 -3.55 10.08 10.97
CA PRO A 34 -4.93 9.96 11.44
C PRO A 34 -5.85 9.08 10.56
N SER A 35 -5.41 7.93 10.09
CA SER A 35 -6.29 7.07 9.28
C SER A 35 -7.47 6.56 10.12
N VAL A 36 -8.65 6.55 9.51
CA VAL A 36 -9.85 6.02 10.13
C VAL A 36 -9.85 4.49 10.09
N ALA A 37 -9.41 3.94 8.97
CA ALA A 37 -9.26 2.51 8.78
C ALA A 37 -8.20 2.27 7.72
N ALA A 38 -7.46 1.18 7.84
CA ALA A 38 -6.44 0.82 6.87
C ALA A 38 -6.13 -0.66 6.97
N TYR A 39 -5.79 -1.25 5.84
CA TYR A 39 -5.30 -2.62 5.81
C TYR A 39 -4.52 -2.88 4.53
N VAL A 40 -3.73 -3.96 4.58
CA VAL A 40 -2.95 -4.44 3.43
C VAL A 40 -3.38 -5.87 3.13
N GLY A 41 -3.43 -6.23 1.85
CA GLY A 41 -3.85 -7.55 1.43
C GLY A 41 -3.19 -8.00 0.15
N LYS A 42 -3.48 -9.23 -0.23
CA LYS A 42 -3.08 -9.87 -1.49
C LYS A 42 -4.29 -9.97 -2.40
N PRO A 43 -4.08 -10.25 -3.71
CA PRO A 43 -5.22 -10.51 -4.60
C PRO A 43 -6.13 -11.60 -4.02
N ALA A 44 -7.41 -11.31 -3.97
CA ALA A 44 -8.41 -12.28 -3.54
C ALA A 44 -8.58 -13.37 -4.61
N ASN A 45 -9.10 -14.52 -4.21
CA ASN A 45 -9.38 -15.60 -5.16
C ASN A 45 -10.73 -15.36 -5.85
N THR A 46 -10.76 -14.33 -6.68
CA THR A 46 -11.92 -13.96 -7.47
C THR A 46 -11.54 -13.97 -8.95
N ASP A 47 -12.49 -14.34 -9.82
CA ASP A 47 -12.18 -14.56 -11.23
C ASP A 47 -13.34 -14.09 -12.11
N ARG A 48 -13.24 -12.85 -12.58
CA ARG A 48 -14.12 -12.28 -13.60
C ARG A 48 -13.27 -11.47 -14.58
N PRO A 49 -13.71 -11.27 -15.83
CA PRO A 49 -12.90 -10.56 -16.82
C PRO A 49 -12.39 -9.19 -16.40
N VAL A 50 -13.11 -8.48 -15.53
CA VAL A 50 -12.75 -7.13 -15.08
C VAL A 50 -11.80 -7.14 -13.87
N ILE A 51 -11.50 -8.30 -13.30
CA ILE A 51 -10.66 -8.40 -12.11
C ILE A 51 -9.21 -8.53 -12.51
N ASP A 52 -8.39 -7.57 -12.08
CA ASP A 52 -6.94 -7.63 -12.24
C ASP A 52 -6.32 -8.18 -10.95
N ARG A 53 -5.70 -9.34 -11.05
CA ARG A 53 -5.02 -10.02 -9.94
C ARG A 53 -3.52 -10.05 -10.12
N THR A 54 -2.98 -9.16 -10.96
CA THR A 54 -1.54 -9.20 -11.30
C THR A 54 -0.66 -8.54 -10.25
N TYR A 55 -1.23 -7.74 -9.36
CA TYR A 55 -0.46 -7.07 -8.31
C TYR A 55 -0.05 -8.05 -7.20
N ASP A 56 0.96 -7.69 -6.42
CA ASP A 56 1.43 -8.51 -5.30
C ASP A 56 0.74 -8.13 -3.99
N TYR A 57 0.64 -6.83 -3.70
CA TYR A 57 -0.01 -6.34 -2.48
C TYR A 57 -0.80 -5.08 -2.78
N SER A 58 -1.89 -4.91 -2.04
CA SER A 58 -2.65 -3.66 -2.03
C SER A 58 -2.69 -3.09 -0.63
N LEU A 59 -2.67 -1.77 -0.54
CA LEU A 59 -2.81 -1.03 0.70
C LEU A 59 -3.97 -0.06 0.54
N THR A 60 -4.93 -0.11 1.45
CA THR A 60 -6.05 0.83 1.47
C THR A 60 -6.03 1.58 2.78
N CYS A 61 -6.03 2.91 2.69
CA CYS A 61 -6.12 3.79 3.86
C CYS A 61 -7.31 4.73 3.67
N ILE A 62 -8.12 4.87 4.68
CA ILE A 62 -9.30 5.73 4.66
C ILE A 62 -9.09 6.87 5.65
N PHE A 63 -9.31 8.10 5.20
CA PHE A 63 -9.16 9.31 6.01
C PHE A 63 -10.46 10.09 5.98
N GLU A 64 -10.67 10.96 6.98
CA GLU A 64 -11.86 11.79 7.00
C GLU A 64 -11.82 12.86 5.91
N ASN A 65 -10.61 13.32 5.54
CA ASN A 65 -10.44 14.38 4.56
C ASN A 65 -9.04 14.32 3.94
N LYS A 66 -8.82 15.17 2.94
CA LYS A 66 -7.52 15.26 2.24
C LYS A 66 -6.40 15.74 3.16
N ALA A 67 -6.68 16.64 4.09
CA ALA A 67 -5.65 17.16 4.99
C ALA A 67 -5.04 16.04 5.85
N ASP A 68 -5.86 15.10 6.30
CA ASP A 68 -5.39 13.94 7.06
C ASP A 68 -4.55 13.02 6.19
N GLN A 69 -4.92 12.85 4.92
CA GLN A 69 -4.13 12.06 3.99
C GLN A 69 -2.78 12.74 3.71
N ASP A 70 -2.76 14.06 3.57
CA ASP A 70 -1.51 14.81 3.40
C ASP A 70 -0.59 14.60 4.61
N ALA A 71 -1.15 14.63 5.83
CA ALA A 71 -0.38 14.37 7.04
C ALA A 71 0.20 12.96 7.07
N TYR A 72 -0.57 11.98 6.59
CA TYR A 72 -0.10 10.60 6.46
C TYR A 72 1.11 10.51 5.54
N GLN A 73 1.11 11.21 4.41
CA GLN A 73 2.23 11.20 3.46
C GLN A 73 3.52 11.72 4.09
N ASP A 74 3.41 12.66 5.03
CA ASP A 74 4.56 13.28 5.68
C ASP A 74 5.00 12.56 6.96
N ASP A 75 4.27 11.52 7.38
CA ASP A 75 4.59 10.78 8.59
C ASP A 75 5.95 10.09 8.46
N PRO A 76 6.82 10.13 9.49
CA PRO A 76 8.13 9.50 9.44
C PRO A 76 8.09 8.00 9.07
N VAL A 77 7.07 7.27 9.50
CA VAL A 77 6.93 5.85 9.16
C VAL A 77 6.69 5.69 7.67
N HIS A 78 5.86 6.56 7.07
CA HIS A 78 5.61 6.54 5.63
C HIS A 78 6.87 6.88 4.84
N LEU A 79 7.59 7.92 5.27
CA LEU A 79 8.83 8.34 4.59
C LEU A 79 9.90 7.24 4.67
N GLU A 80 10.01 6.58 5.82
CA GLU A 80 10.95 5.46 5.98
C GLU A 80 10.58 4.28 5.08
N PHE A 81 9.28 3.98 4.95
CA PHE A 81 8.82 2.93 4.06
C PHE A 81 9.26 3.20 2.62
N ILE A 82 9.03 4.42 2.13
CA ILE A 82 9.46 4.80 0.77
C ILE A 82 10.97 4.65 0.64
N ASP A 83 11.73 5.17 1.61
CA ASP A 83 13.19 5.14 1.57
C ASP A 83 13.74 3.71 1.50
N LYS A 84 13.18 2.79 2.28
CA LYS A 84 13.68 1.42 2.37
C LYS A 84 13.15 0.50 1.29
N HIS A 85 11.93 0.71 0.80
CA HIS A 85 11.21 -0.28 0.00
C HIS A 85 10.84 0.16 -1.42
N ALA A 86 11.08 1.43 -1.80
CA ALA A 86 10.78 1.85 -3.17
C ALA A 86 11.53 1.01 -4.21
N LYS A 87 12.73 0.55 -3.88
CA LYS A 87 13.55 -0.30 -4.76
C LYS A 87 12.95 -1.68 -4.99
N ASP A 88 12.01 -2.10 -4.13
CA ASP A 88 11.44 -3.45 -4.19
C ASP A 88 10.29 -3.54 -5.18
N TRP A 89 9.67 -2.43 -5.56
CA TRP A 89 8.56 -2.51 -6.52
C TRP A 89 9.00 -2.19 -7.94
N ALA A 90 8.47 -3.00 -8.88
CA ALA A 90 8.64 -2.76 -10.31
C ALA A 90 7.63 -1.75 -10.82
N ARG A 91 6.46 -1.67 -10.17
CA ARG A 91 5.37 -0.78 -10.54
C ARG A 91 4.52 -0.47 -9.31
N VAL A 92 4.02 0.75 -9.24
CA VAL A 92 3.07 1.16 -8.22
C VAL A 92 1.98 1.99 -8.87
N VAL A 93 0.74 1.77 -8.47
CA VAL A 93 -0.42 2.53 -8.95
C VAL A 93 -1.22 2.99 -7.75
N VAL A 94 -1.62 4.25 -7.76
CA VAL A 94 -2.42 4.85 -6.68
C VAL A 94 -3.75 5.32 -7.26
N TYR A 95 -4.83 5.00 -6.57
CA TYR A 95 -6.15 5.55 -6.84
C TYR A 95 -6.64 6.26 -5.60
N ASP A 96 -6.84 7.56 -5.71
CA ASP A 96 -7.38 8.39 -4.64
C ASP A 96 -8.79 8.83 -5.02
N ALA A 97 -9.73 8.62 -4.11
CA ALA A 97 -11.12 8.99 -4.31
C ALA A 97 -11.66 9.71 -3.06
N GLU A 98 -12.54 10.70 -3.27
CA GLU A 98 -13.21 11.41 -2.17
C GLU A 98 -14.64 11.80 -2.53
#